data_4b76859c4f4efec2b90600e0fe47b425
#
_entry.id   4b76859c4f4efec2b90600e0fe47b425
#
_cell.length_a   1.000
_cell.length_b   1.000
_cell.length_c   1.000
_cell.angle_alpha   90.00
_cell.angle_beta   90.00
_cell.angle_gamma   90.00
#
_symmetry.space_group_name_H-M   'P 1'
#
loop_
_entity.id
_entity.type
_entity.pdbx_description
1 polymer ?
#
loop_
_entity_poly.entity_id
_entity_poly.type
_entity_poly.pdbx_seq_one_letter_code
_entity_poly.pdbx_strand_id
1 'polypeptide(L)'
;MDNNLLVIRKVITSYDNFSEIIAVTESEEEKMEYLEIIQKNSNLLLQLINDILDLSRIESGKSEMHFQQVEIAGLVEEVEKVHQLKMKSNVELKVIRPEGEYWTSTDRNRVMQVLFNFLSNAIKNTEKGSITLGLKHEGSWLKLYVSDTGCGISKEKLPQIFTRFEKLNDFVQGTGLGLSICKSIVERLGGRIEVTSELGQGSTFALYLPYQEVPKEVAERSLSHKKNVDEDKRKKILVVEDIESNFVQLNILLNKEYIISWVRNGQEAINSFIREKPDLILMDIRMPIMDGIQATEKIRTISLTVPIIAVTAYAFYTEQQQAIQAGCNAVISKPYSLERLKETIESYIG
;
A
#
# COMPACT_ATOMS: atom_id res chain seq x y z
N MET A 1 -27.41 -4.50 -1.11
CA MET A 1 -26.90 -5.33 -2.24
C MET A 1 -26.82 -4.57 -3.56
N ASP A 2 -27.70 -3.61 -3.81
CA ASP A 2 -27.82 -2.92 -5.11
C ASP A 2 -26.70 -1.92 -5.45
N ASN A 3 -26.12 -1.23 -4.47
CA ASN A 3 -25.08 -0.24 -4.74
C ASN A 3 -23.75 -0.85 -5.24
N ASN A 4 -23.38 -2.04 -4.82
CA ASN A 4 -22.17 -2.74 -5.28
C ASN A 4 -22.25 -3.07 -6.76
N LEU A 5 -23.38 -3.65 -7.17
CA LEU A 5 -23.66 -4.00 -8.56
C LEU A 5 -23.68 -2.76 -9.45
N LEU A 6 -24.18 -1.63 -8.94
CA LEU A 6 -24.23 -0.37 -9.69
C LEU A 6 -22.82 0.20 -9.95
N VAL A 7 -21.94 0.19 -8.94
CA VAL A 7 -20.55 0.68 -9.11
C VAL A 7 -19.76 -0.22 -10.04
N ILE A 8 -19.83 -1.53 -9.84
CA ILE A 8 -19.18 -2.52 -10.72
C ILE A 8 -19.68 -2.36 -12.15
N ARG A 9 -21.00 -2.25 -12.35
CA ARG A 9 -21.61 -2.06 -13.67
C ARG A 9 -21.13 -0.78 -14.34
N LYS A 10 -21.08 0.35 -13.62
CA LYS A 10 -20.56 1.63 -14.16
C LYS A 10 -19.11 1.50 -14.65
N VAL A 11 -18.25 0.83 -13.87
CA VAL A 11 -16.83 0.63 -14.25
C VAL A 11 -16.72 -0.27 -15.47
N ILE A 12 -17.48 -1.39 -15.53
CA ILE A 12 -17.45 -2.30 -16.67
C ILE A 12 -18.00 -1.60 -17.92
N THR A 13 -19.13 -0.89 -17.84
CA THR A 13 -19.69 -0.14 -18.96
C THR A 13 -18.72 0.95 -19.47
N SER A 14 -18.00 1.62 -18.57
CA SER A 14 -16.96 2.57 -18.97
C SER A 14 -15.83 1.87 -19.72
N TYR A 15 -15.39 0.70 -19.24
CA TYR A 15 -14.35 -0.10 -19.91
C TYR A 15 -14.77 -0.50 -21.34
N ASP A 16 -15.98 -1.04 -21.51
CA ASP A 16 -16.51 -1.46 -22.81
C ASP A 16 -16.59 -0.27 -23.78
N ASN A 17 -17.14 0.86 -23.34
CA ASN A 17 -17.27 2.06 -24.16
C ASN A 17 -15.92 2.59 -24.65
N PHE A 18 -14.91 2.70 -23.76
CA PHE A 18 -13.58 3.20 -24.13
C PHE A 18 -12.82 2.19 -25.02
N SER A 19 -13.04 0.89 -24.86
CA SER A 19 -12.45 -0.12 -25.72
C SER A 19 -12.95 -0.01 -27.17
N GLU A 20 -14.25 0.25 -27.34
CA GLU A 20 -14.85 0.47 -28.66
C GLU A 20 -14.36 1.78 -29.30
N ILE A 21 -14.23 2.85 -28.50
CA ILE A 21 -13.73 4.15 -28.97
C ILE A 21 -12.28 4.03 -29.45
N ILE A 22 -11.41 3.35 -28.70
CA ILE A 22 -10.00 3.16 -29.09
C ILE A 22 -9.90 2.44 -30.44
N ALA A 23 -10.78 1.48 -30.71
CA ALA A 23 -10.75 0.72 -31.94
C ALA A 23 -11.02 1.58 -33.20
N VAL A 24 -11.73 2.71 -33.05
CA VAL A 24 -12.09 3.63 -34.16
C VAL A 24 -11.32 4.95 -34.14
N THR A 25 -10.52 5.21 -33.09
CA THR A 25 -9.72 6.44 -32.96
C THR A 25 -8.45 6.33 -33.79
N GLU A 26 -8.16 7.32 -34.60
CA GLU A 26 -6.95 7.38 -35.45
C GLU A 26 -5.76 8.06 -34.74
N SER A 27 -6.04 9.01 -33.84
CA SER A 27 -5.02 9.74 -33.08
C SER A 27 -4.36 8.89 -32.00
N GLU A 28 -3.04 8.75 -32.07
CA GLU A 28 -2.26 8.03 -31.05
C GLU A 28 -2.30 8.75 -29.69
N GLU A 29 -2.39 10.08 -29.66
CA GLU A 29 -2.50 10.84 -28.41
C GLU A 29 -3.84 10.56 -27.72
N GLU A 30 -4.95 10.57 -28.46
CA GLU A 30 -6.27 10.23 -27.91
C GLU A 30 -6.35 8.77 -27.47
N LYS A 31 -5.73 7.84 -28.21
CA LYS A 31 -5.63 6.44 -27.78
C LYS A 31 -4.92 6.30 -26.44
N MET A 32 -3.83 7.01 -26.24
CA MET A 32 -3.09 6.99 -24.97
C MET A 32 -3.93 7.55 -23.84
N GLU A 33 -4.69 8.62 -24.04
CA GLU A 33 -5.60 9.17 -23.04
C GLU A 33 -6.70 8.17 -22.66
N TYR A 34 -7.32 7.50 -23.63
CA TYR A 34 -8.33 6.47 -23.36
C TYR A 34 -7.74 5.24 -22.66
N LEU A 35 -6.52 4.84 -23.00
CA LEU A 35 -5.81 3.75 -22.29
C LEU A 35 -5.54 4.11 -20.84
N GLU A 36 -5.18 5.36 -20.53
CA GLU A 36 -5.02 5.81 -19.15
C GLU A 36 -6.35 5.74 -18.37
N ILE A 37 -7.47 6.12 -19.00
CA ILE A 37 -8.79 6.05 -18.37
C ILE A 37 -9.16 4.58 -18.10
N ILE A 38 -8.94 3.69 -19.06
CA ILE A 38 -9.16 2.24 -18.90
C ILE A 38 -8.31 1.71 -17.73
N GLN A 39 -7.03 2.06 -17.69
CA GLN A 39 -6.13 1.63 -16.63
C GLN A 39 -6.58 2.12 -15.25
N LYS A 40 -6.99 3.38 -15.14
CA LYS A 40 -7.54 3.95 -13.90
C LYS A 40 -8.80 3.21 -13.43
N ASN A 41 -9.70 2.90 -14.37
CA ASN A 41 -10.94 2.17 -14.07
C ASN A 41 -10.67 0.71 -13.67
N SER A 42 -9.73 0.04 -14.34
CA SER A 42 -9.30 -1.32 -14.00
C SER A 42 -8.69 -1.38 -12.59
N ASN A 43 -7.84 -0.44 -12.24
CA ASN A 43 -7.25 -0.33 -10.91
C ASN A 43 -8.34 -0.08 -9.84
N LEU A 44 -9.32 0.77 -10.14
CA LEU A 44 -10.45 1.01 -9.23
C LEU A 44 -11.30 -0.27 -9.03
N LEU A 45 -11.52 -1.05 -10.09
CA LEU A 45 -12.25 -2.31 -10.00
C LEU A 45 -11.50 -3.34 -9.14
N LEU A 46 -10.21 -3.48 -9.35
CA LEU A 46 -9.34 -4.35 -8.54
C LEU A 46 -9.35 -3.92 -7.06
N GLN A 47 -9.27 -2.62 -6.81
CA GLN A 47 -9.37 -2.09 -5.44
C GLN A 47 -10.74 -2.42 -4.82
N LEU A 48 -11.85 -2.25 -5.56
CA LEU A 48 -13.19 -2.61 -5.09
C LEU A 48 -13.31 -4.09 -4.73
N ILE A 49 -12.78 -4.97 -5.58
CA ILE A 49 -12.78 -6.42 -5.32
C ILE A 49 -12.00 -6.74 -4.05
N ASN A 50 -10.80 -6.18 -3.90
CA ASN A 50 -9.97 -6.38 -2.72
C ASN A 50 -10.64 -5.85 -1.45
N ASP A 51 -11.23 -4.65 -1.51
CA ASP A 51 -11.97 -4.04 -0.40
C ASP A 51 -13.16 -4.92 0.03
N ILE A 52 -13.89 -5.50 -0.93
CA ILE A 52 -15.02 -6.41 -0.65
C ILE A 52 -14.52 -7.73 -0.02
N LEU A 53 -13.43 -8.29 -0.53
CA LEU A 53 -12.83 -9.51 0.02
C LEU A 53 -12.30 -9.27 1.44
N ASP A 54 -11.62 -8.17 1.68
CA ASP A 54 -11.17 -7.78 3.03
C ASP A 54 -12.34 -7.62 3.98
N LEU A 55 -13.37 -6.90 3.57
CA LEU A 55 -14.59 -6.73 4.36
C LEU A 55 -15.26 -8.07 4.70
N SER A 56 -15.42 -8.94 3.69
CA SER A 56 -15.98 -10.27 3.87
C SER A 56 -15.18 -11.15 4.85
N ARG A 57 -13.84 -11.11 4.76
CA ARG A 57 -12.94 -11.83 5.70
C ARG A 57 -13.03 -11.26 7.12
N ILE A 58 -13.12 -9.94 7.25
CA ILE A 58 -13.28 -9.26 8.53
C ILE A 58 -14.62 -9.65 9.17
N GLU A 59 -15.73 -9.60 8.43
CA GLU A 59 -17.08 -9.91 8.93
C GLU A 59 -17.28 -11.38 9.27
N SER A 60 -16.73 -12.28 8.45
CA SER A 60 -16.82 -13.72 8.73
C SER A 60 -15.95 -14.18 9.89
N GLY A 61 -15.19 -13.26 10.52
CA GLY A 61 -14.26 -13.62 11.60
C GLY A 61 -13.03 -14.40 11.13
N LYS A 62 -12.90 -14.66 9.83
CA LYS A 62 -11.80 -15.45 9.25
C LYS A 62 -10.50 -14.63 9.08
N SER A 63 -10.55 -13.30 9.25
CA SER A 63 -9.34 -12.48 9.24
C SER A 63 -8.65 -12.64 10.60
N GLU A 64 -7.59 -13.39 10.68
CA GLU A 64 -6.73 -13.45 11.85
C GLU A 64 -6.03 -12.11 12.07
N MET A 65 -6.06 -11.62 13.33
CA MET A 65 -5.28 -10.46 13.75
C MET A 65 -3.95 -10.94 14.31
N HIS A 66 -2.86 -10.42 13.80
CA HIS A 66 -1.52 -10.78 14.25
C HIS A 66 -1.00 -9.75 15.26
N PHE A 67 -1.42 -9.92 16.52
CA PHE A 67 -0.98 -9.06 17.62
C PHE A 67 0.51 -9.28 17.92
N GLN A 68 1.26 -8.20 17.93
CA GLN A 68 2.67 -8.15 18.31
C GLN A 68 2.99 -6.85 19.04
N GLN A 69 4.10 -6.80 19.75
CA GLN A 69 4.59 -5.55 20.33
C GLN A 69 5.09 -4.64 19.20
N VAL A 70 4.48 -3.48 19.04
CA VAL A 70 4.79 -2.51 17.98
C VAL A 70 5.18 -1.20 18.63
N GLU A 71 6.33 -0.68 18.22
CA GLU A 71 6.74 0.69 18.54
C GLU A 71 6.04 1.65 17.57
N ILE A 72 5.14 2.46 18.10
CA ILE A 72 4.20 3.24 17.31
C ILE A 72 4.83 4.51 16.71
N ALA A 73 5.82 5.11 17.36
CA ALA A 73 6.49 6.29 16.82
C ALA A 73 7.31 5.93 15.57
N GLY A 74 7.98 4.77 15.55
CA GLY A 74 8.68 4.27 14.37
C GLY A 74 7.74 3.87 13.24
N LEU A 75 6.54 3.34 13.57
CA LEU A 75 5.52 3.07 12.58
C LEU A 75 5.04 4.38 11.91
N VAL A 76 4.84 5.45 12.68
CA VAL A 76 4.49 6.79 12.17
C VAL A 76 5.58 7.34 11.25
N GLU A 77 6.86 7.14 11.60
CA GLU A 77 7.99 7.56 10.77
C GLU A 77 8.04 6.83 9.43
N GLU A 78 7.73 5.55 9.41
CA GLU A 78 7.66 4.78 8.17
C GLU A 78 6.51 5.26 7.28
N VAL A 79 5.34 5.50 7.86
CA VAL A 79 4.16 6.06 7.16
C VAL A 79 4.48 7.44 6.58
N GLU A 80 5.19 8.29 7.32
CA GLU A 80 5.68 9.59 6.86
C GLU A 80 6.55 9.45 5.61
N LYS A 81 7.61 8.63 5.68
CA LYS A 81 8.57 8.44 4.58
C LYS A 81 7.88 8.01 3.28
N VAL A 82 6.91 7.10 3.39
CA VAL A 82 6.16 6.61 2.23
C VAL A 82 5.29 7.71 1.60
N HIS A 83 4.66 8.56 2.41
CA HIS A 83 3.71 9.55 1.90
C HIS A 83 4.35 10.88 1.54
N GLN A 84 5.54 11.20 2.05
CA GLN A 84 6.28 12.42 1.70
C GLN A 84 6.46 12.56 0.18
N LEU A 85 6.70 11.44 -0.52
CA LEU A 85 6.88 11.42 -1.98
C LEU A 85 5.58 11.59 -2.77
N LYS A 86 4.42 11.40 -2.13
CA LYS A 86 3.09 11.49 -2.76
C LYS A 86 2.43 12.84 -2.57
N MET A 87 3.07 13.76 -1.84
CA MET A 87 2.50 15.06 -1.57
C MET A 87 2.44 15.92 -2.83
N LYS A 88 1.31 16.63 -3.01
CA LYS A 88 1.19 17.64 -4.05
C LYS A 88 2.14 18.81 -3.75
N SER A 89 2.65 19.48 -4.75
CA SER A 89 3.62 20.59 -4.61
C SER A 89 3.14 21.72 -3.69
N ASN A 90 1.82 21.90 -3.56
CA ASN A 90 1.18 22.95 -2.76
C ASN A 90 0.67 22.47 -1.39
N VAL A 91 1.03 21.25 -0.98
CA VAL A 91 0.57 20.65 0.29
C VAL A 91 1.76 20.19 1.11
N GLU A 92 1.87 20.72 2.33
CA GLU A 92 2.94 20.39 3.28
C GLU A 92 2.52 19.20 4.16
N LEU A 93 3.37 18.18 4.30
CA LEU A 93 3.18 17.12 5.30
C LEU A 93 3.92 17.49 6.58
N LYS A 94 3.18 17.59 7.69
CA LYS A 94 3.71 17.84 9.04
C LYS A 94 3.59 16.57 9.86
N VAL A 95 4.61 16.25 10.65
CA VAL A 95 4.57 15.11 11.57
C VAL A 95 4.73 15.58 13.01
N ILE A 96 3.82 15.16 13.88
CA ILE A 96 3.82 15.48 15.31
C ILE A 96 3.94 14.18 16.09
N ARG A 97 5.05 14.03 16.79
CA ARG A 97 5.33 12.87 17.64
C ARG A 97 5.71 13.33 19.05
N PRO A 98 5.20 12.71 20.11
CA PRO A 98 5.69 12.94 21.46
C PRO A 98 7.11 12.37 21.60
N GLU A 99 7.88 12.93 22.52
CA GLU A 99 9.16 12.34 22.90
C GLU A 99 8.94 11.00 23.62
N GLY A 100 9.80 10.03 23.34
CA GLY A 100 9.75 8.69 23.94
C GLY A 100 9.31 7.58 23.01
N GLU A 101 9.39 6.36 23.52
CA GLU A 101 8.98 5.13 22.82
C GLU A 101 7.61 4.69 23.33
N TYR A 102 6.72 4.39 22.41
CA TYR A 102 5.34 3.97 22.72
C TYR A 102 5.08 2.59 22.15
N TRP A 103 5.20 1.59 23.00
CA TRP A 103 4.98 0.19 22.63
C TRP A 103 3.56 -0.24 22.98
N THR A 104 2.88 -0.91 22.06
CA THR A 104 1.57 -1.51 22.32
C THR A 104 1.41 -2.82 21.58
N SER A 105 0.57 -3.72 22.14
CA SER A 105 0.20 -4.95 21.46
C SER A 105 -0.85 -4.65 20.40
N THR A 106 -0.48 -4.73 19.12
CA THR A 106 -1.38 -4.43 18.00
C THR A 106 -0.94 -5.18 16.73
N ASP A 107 -1.80 -5.20 15.72
CA ASP A 107 -1.43 -5.66 14.38
C ASP A 107 -0.85 -4.47 13.58
N ARG A 108 0.46 -4.48 13.40
CA ARG A 108 1.21 -3.43 12.70
C ARG A 108 0.67 -3.13 11.31
N ASN A 109 0.39 -4.18 10.52
CA ASN A 109 -0.05 -4.03 9.13
C ASN A 109 -1.46 -3.43 9.06
N ARG A 110 -2.33 -3.80 9.99
CA ARG A 110 -3.68 -3.25 10.06
C ARG A 110 -3.68 -1.79 10.51
N VAL A 111 -2.82 -1.41 11.45
CA VAL A 111 -2.65 0.00 11.83
C VAL A 111 -2.13 0.82 10.64
N MET A 112 -1.12 0.32 9.92
CA MET A 112 -0.62 0.98 8.71
C MET A 112 -1.71 1.13 7.64
N GLN A 113 -2.52 0.10 7.41
CA GLN A 113 -3.63 0.13 6.45
C GLN A 113 -4.62 1.27 6.78
N VAL A 114 -4.94 1.46 8.08
CA VAL A 114 -5.81 2.56 8.51
C VAL A 114 -5.17 3.92 8.27
N LEU A 115 -3.91 4.10 8.64
CA LEU A 115 -3.19 5.36 8.44
C LEU A 115 -3.02 5.71 6.96
N PHE A 116 -2.74 4.73 6.12
CA PHE A 116 -2.66 4.90 4.66
C PHE A 116 -4.00 5.35 4.07
N ASN A 117 -5.10 4.79 4.55
CA ASN A 117 -6.43 5.21 4.12
C ASN A 117 -6.71 6.67 4.53
N PHE A 118 -6.40 7.04 5.78
CA PHE A 118 -6.58 8.42 6.25
C PHE A 118 -5.73 9.41 5.45
N LEU A 119 -4.45 9.11 5.24
CA LEU A 119 -3.54 9.97 4.46
C LEU A 119 -3.96 10.08 3.00
N SER A 120 -4.33 8.96 2.37
CA SER A 120 -4.84 8.97 1.00
C SER A 120 -6.09 9.85 0.86
N ASN A 121 -7.00 9.79 1.83
CA ASN A 121 -8.19 10.65 1.85
C ASN A 121 -7.81 12.12 2.04
N ALA A 122 -6.89 12.43 2.96
CA ALA A 122 -6.40 13.79 3.17
C ALA A 122 -5.74 14.37 1.91
N ILE A 123 -4.85 13.61 1.23
CA ILE A 123 -4.17 14.03 0.00
C ILE A 123 -5.17 14.30 -1.14
N LYS A 124 -6.20 13.45 -1.27
CA LYS A 124 -7.24 13.62 -2.30
C LYS A 124 -8.06 14.90 -2.08
N ASN A 125 -8.37 15.22 -0.84
CA ASN A 125 -9.28 16.31 -0.49
C ASN A 125 -8.56 17.62 -0.14
N THR A 126 -7.24 17.67 -0.17
CA THR A 126 -6.43 18.88 0.05
C THR A 126 -5.74 19.28 -1.24
N GLU A 127 -6.09 20.44 -1.80
CA GLU A 127 -5.45 20.99 -2.99
C GLU A 127 -4.27 21.90 -2.62
N LYS A 128 -4.40 22.63 -1.52
CA LYS A 128 -3.41 23.57 -0.98
C LYS A 128 -3.51 23.62 0.53
N GLY A 129 -2.38 23.72 1.19
CA GLY A 129 -2.32 23.86 2.65
C GLY A 129 -1.42 22.81 3.30
N SER A 130 -1.90 22.12 4.34
CA SER A 130 -1.10 21.14 5.06
C SER A 130 -1.91 19.91 5.48
N ILE A 131 -1.19 18.81 5.61
CA ILE A 131 -1.68 17.55 6.21
C ILE A 131 -0.78 17.26 7.40
N THR A 132 -1.36 16.97 8.55
CA THR A 132 -0.62 16.63 9.77
C THR A 132 -0.86 15.17 10.11
N LEU A 133 0.19 14.37 10.16
CA LEU A 133 0.19 13.03 10.73
C LEU A 133 0.68 13.13 12.18
N GLY A 134 -0.13 12.68 13.14
CA GLY A 134 0.19 12.86 14.54
C GLY A 134 0.02 11.62 15.39
N LEU A 135 0.87 11.51 16.40
CA LEU A 135 0.76 10.58 17.53
C LEU A 135 0.65 11.38 18.82
N LYS A 136 -0.29 11.00 19.69
CA LYS A 136 -0.43 11.53 21.06
C LYS A 136 -0.72 10.40 22.03
N HIS A 137 -0.17 10.53 23.23
CA HIS A 137 -0.54 9.67 24.35
C HIS A 137 -1.62 10.35 25.18
N GLU A 138 -2.77 9.71 25.35
CA GLU A 138 -3.93 10.21 26.08
C GLU A 138 -4.40 9.16 27.11
N GLY A 139 -3.74 9.13 28.28
CA GLY A 139 -4.06 8.18 29.34
C GLY A 139 -3.82 6.72 28.94
N SER A 140 -4.87 5.89 28.90
CA SER A 140 -4.80 4.51 28.46
C SER A 140 -4.92 4.32 26.94
N TRP A 141 -4.72 5.39 26.16
CA TRP A 141 -4.88 5.38 24.72
C TRP A 141 -3.70 6.00 23.99
N LEU A 142 -3.31 5.39 22.88
CA LEU A 142 -2.48 6.03 21.86
C LEU A 142 -3.39 6.52 20.75
N LYS A 143 -3.42 7.82 20.54
CA LYS A 143 -4.16 8.49 19.47
C LYS A 143 -3.24 8.72 18.28
N LEU A 144 -3.51 8.04 17.17
CA LEU A 144 -2.91 8.35 15.88
C LEU A 144 -3.94 9.10 15.06
N TYR A 145 -3.55 10.19 14.43
CA TYR A 145 -4.48 11.03 13.68
C TYR A 145 -3.86 11.62 12.43
N VAL A 146 -4.73 11.84 11.44
CA VAL A 146 -4.42 12.61 10.24
C VAL A 146 -5.38 13.79 10.18
N SER A 147 -4.82 15.00 10.16
CA SER A 147 -5.58 16.26 10.07
C SER A 147 -5.19 16.96 8.78
N ASP A 148 -6.18 17.36 7.99
CA ASP A 148 -6.00 18.08 6.73
C ASP A 148 -6.68 19.46 6.79
N THR A 149 -6.22 20.37 5.94
CA THR A 149 -6.82 21.69 5.71
C THR A 149 -7.62 21.75 4.41
N GLY A 150 -8.22 20.61 4.02
CA GLY A 150 -8.95 20.46 2.77
C GLY A 150 -10.38 20.99 2.83
N CYS A 151 -11.23 20.45 1.95
CA CYS A 151 -12.61 20.93 1.81
C CYS A 151 -13.52 20.67 3.01
N GLY A 152 -13.12 19.79 3.95
CA GLY A 152 -13.93 19.41 5.09
C GLY A 152 -15.19 18.62 4.73
N ILE A 153 -16.00 18.30 5.74
CA ILE A 153 -17.21 17.47 5.64
C ILE A 153 -18.36 18.21 6.33
N SER A 154 -19.51 18.28 5.69
CA SER A 154 -20.70 18.89 6.29
C SER A 154 -21.23 18.06 7.46
N LYS A 155 -21.84 18.71 8.45
CA LYS A 155 -22.37 18.06 9.66
C LYS A 155 -23.41 16.98 9.34
N GLU A 156 -24.20 17.18 8.28
CA GLU A 156 -25.23 16.23 7.85
C GLU A 156 -24.62 14.92 7.32
N LYS A 157 -23.42 14.98 6.73
CA LYS A 157 -22.74 13.82 6.16
C LYS A 157 -21.85 13.07 7.16
N LEU A 158 -21.39 13.72 8.24
CA LEU A 158 -20.51 13.11 9.24
C LEU A 158 -21.02 11.77 9.80
N PRO A 159 -22.30 11.57 10.12
CA PRO A 159 -22.78 10.28 10.62
C PRO A 159 -22.68 9.14 9.59
N GLN A 160 -22.59 9.46 8.32
CA GLN A 160 -22.69 8.51 7.20
C GLN A 160 -21.32 8.12 6.64
N ILE A 161 -20.22 8.81 6.96
CA ILE A 161 -18.90 8.58 6.33
C ILE A 161 -18.30 7.20 6.58
N PHE A 162 -18.76 6.49 7.62
CA PHE A 162 -18.37 5.11 7.91
C PHE A 162 -19.38 4.09 7.35
N THR A 163 -20.43 4.56 6.67
CA THR A 163 -21.39 3.70 5.98
C THR A 163 -20.75 3.19 4.69
N ARG A 164 -21.00 1.93 4.35
CA ARG A 164 -20.43 1.29 3.16
C ARG A 164 -20.95 1.95 1.90
N PHE A 165 -20.06 2.14 0.92
CA PHE A 165 -20.35 2.72 -0.40
C PHE A 165 -20.81 4.17 -0.37
N GLU A 166 -20.74 4.82 0.79
CA GLU A 166 -21.04 6.23 0.89
C GLU A 166 -19.87 7.06 0.36
N LYS A 167 -20.17 8.01 -0.53
CA LYS A 167 -19.20 8.96 -1.08
C LYS A 167 -19.62 10.35 -0.68
N LEU A 168 -18.70 11.11 -0.12
CA LEU A 168 -18.94 12.51 0.24
C LEU A 168 -19.07 13.40 -1.01
N ASN A 169 -18.42 13.01 -2.11
CA ASN A 169 -18.44 13.70 -3.39
C ASN A 169 -18.38 12.65 -4.50
N ASP A 170 -19.38 12.63 -5.40
CA ASP A 170 -19.44 11.71 -6.54
C ASP A 170 -18.32 11.94 -7.57
N PHE A 171 -17.71 13.12 -7.58
CA PHE A 171 -16.60 13.47 -8.46
C PHE A 171 -15.24 13.02 -7.94
N VAL A 172 -15.13 12.63 -6.67
CA VAL A 172 -13.86 12.12 -6.10
C VAL A 172 -13.79 10.61 -6.29
N GLN A 173 -12.74 10.17 -6.96
CA GLN A 173 -12.49 8.75 -7.23
C GLN A 173 -12.23 7.96 -5.93
N GLY A 174 -13.02 6.91 -5.68
CA GLY A 174 -12.89 6.05 -4.51
C GLY A 174 -13.98 4.98 -4.47
N THR A 175 -13.77 3.94 -3.66
CA THR A 175 -14.68 2.78 -3.52
C THR A 175 -15.85 3.04 -2.57
N GLY A 176 -15.70 3.99 -1.65
CA GLY A 176 -16.66 4.21 -0.54
C GLY A 176 -16.60 3.13 0.54
N LEU A 177 -15.59 2.24 0.50
CA LEU A 177 -15.40 1.16 1.47
C LEU A 177 -14.28 1.44 2.47
N GLY A 178 -13.29 2.26 2.11
CA GLY A 178 -12.07 2.44 2.90
C GLY A 178 -12.33 2.81 4.35
N LEU A 179 -13.17 3.80 4.63
CA LEU A 179 -13.46 4.23 6.02
C LEU A 179 -14.25 3.18 6.80
N SER A 180 -15.16 2.44 6.17
CA SER A 180 -15.89 1.35 6.83
C SER A 180 -14.97 0.18 7.18
N ILE A 181 -13.98 -0.12 6.33
CA ILE A 181 -12.92 -1.10 6.60
C ILE A 181 -12.05 -0.61 7.76
N CYS A 182 -11.62 0.66 7.75
CA CYS A 182 -10.85 1.25 8.86
C CYS A 182 -11.58 1.10 10.20
N LYS A 183 -12.88 1.40 10.24
CA LYS A 183 -13.69 1.25 11.45
C LYS A 183 -13.69 -0.21 11.94
N SER A 184 -13.95 -1.16 11.05
CA SER A 184 -13.96 -2.58 11.39
C SER A 184 -12.59 -3.09 11.88
N ILE A 185 -11.50 -2.62 11.29
CA ILE A 185 -10.14 -2.94 11.73
C ILE A 185 -9.89 -2.41 13.14
N VAL A 186 -10.15 -1.12 13.37
CA VAL A 186 -9.87 -0.46 14.65
C VAL A 186 -10.70 -1.05 15.78
N GLU A 187 -11.98 -1.37 15.56
CA GLU A 187 -12.83 -2.06 16.53
C GLU A 187 -12.28 -3.43 16.89
N ARG A 188 -11.75 -4.20 15.94
CA ARG A 188 -11.13 -5.51 16.21
C ARG A 188 -9.78 -5.41 16.90
N LEU A 189 -9.08 -4.30 16.77
CA LEU A 189 -7.87 -4.00 17.55
C LEU A 189 -8.19 -3.57 18.99
N GLY A 190 -9.47 -3.55 19.37
CA GLY A 190 -9.93 -3.07 20.68
C GLY A 190 -9.90 -1.55 20.81
N GLY A 191 -9.78 -0.86 19.70
CA GLY A 191 -9.70 0.60 19.62
C GLY A 191 -11.02 1.27 19.28
N ARG A 192 -10.96 2.57 19.03
CA ARG A 192 -12.07 3.36 18.50
C ARG A 192 -11.57 4.35 17.44
N ILE A 193 -12.48 4.77 16.56
CA ILE A 193 -12.22 5.74 15.52
C ILE A 193 -13.10 6.98 15.74
N GLU A 194 -12.52 8.16 15.53
CA GLU A 194 -13.20 9.42 15.67
C GLU A 194 -12.94 10.31 14.46
N VAL A 195 -13.89 11.19 14.15
CA VAL A 195 -13.76 12.19 13.11
C VAL A 195 -14.26 13.53 13.62
N THR A 196 -13.49 14.57 13.34
CA THR A 196 -13.93 15.96 13.50
C THR A 196 -13.70 16.68 12.18
N SER A 197 -14.71 17.41 11.71
CA SER A 197 -14.60 18.14 10.43
C SER A 197 -15.57 19.30 10.39
N GLU A 198 -15.18 20.34 9.68
CA GLU A 198 -16.02 21.48 9.36
C GLU A 198 -15.81 21.85 7.88
N LEU A 199 -16.92 22.10 7.17
CA LEU A 199 -16.88 22.41 5.75
C LEU A 199 -16.02 23.67 5.49
N GLY A 200 -15.03 23.55 4.62
CA GLY A 200 -14.07 24.61 4.29
C GLY A 200 -12.91 24.76 5.28
N GLN A 201 -12.87 23.99 6.37
CA GLN A 201 -11.82 24.05 7.41
C GLN A 201 -10.91 22.81 7.40
N GLY A 202 -11.34 21.74 6.74
CA GLY A 202 -10.64 20.47 6.72
C GLY A 202 -11.24 19.43 7.67
N SER A 203 -10.52 18.32 7.82
CA SER A 203 -10.95 17.16 8.60
C SER A 203 -9.83 16.61 9.45
N THR A 204 -10.19 15.97 10.56
CA THR A 204 -9.27 15.19 11.39
C THR A 204 -9.87 13.81 11.60
N PHE A 205 -9.20 12.79 11.12
CA PHE A 205 -9.51 11.40 11.38
C PHE A 205 -8.53 10.85 12.40
N ALA A 206 -9.03 10.21 13.45
CA ALA A 206 -8.23 9.67 14.53
C ALA A 206 -8.61 8.23 14.83
N LEU A 207 -7.61 7.37 15.03
CA LEU A 207 -7.77 6.07 15.63
C LEU A 207 -7.13 6.06 17.02
N TYR A 208 -7.76 5.35 17.94
CA TYR A 208 -7.28 5.17 19.31
C TYR A 208 -6.97 3.70 19.52
N LEU A 209 -5.74 3.39 19.89
CA LEU A 209 -5.32 2.04 20.27
C LEU A 209 -5.21 1.94 21.78
N PRO A 210 -5.62 0.82 22.41
CA PRO A 210 -5.38 0.59 23.81
C PRO A 210 -3.88 0.68 24.11
N TYR A 211 -3.51 1.39 25.16
CA TYR A 211 -2.14 1.53 25.60
C TYR A 211 -2.00 1.04 27.03
N GLN A 212 -1.10 0.13 27.23
CA GLN A 212 -0.62 -0.25 28.55
C GLN A 212 0.88 -0.03 28.54
N GLU A 213 1.35 0.73 29.52
CA GLU A 213 2.78 0.98 29.68
C GLU A 213 3.49 -0.37 29.88
N VAL A 214 4.28 -0.74 28.90
CA VAL A 214 5.06 -1.98 28.96
C VAL A 214 6.31 -1.68 29.77
N PRO A 215 6.63 -2.44 30.86
CA PRO A 215 7.88 -2.25 31.58
C PRO A 215 9.06 -2.28 30.61
N LYS A 216 10.01 -1.35 30.76
CA LYS A 216 11.19 -1.21 29.86
C LYS A 216 11.91 -2.54 29.61
N GLU A 217 11.96 -3.42 30.64
CA GLU A 217 12.57 -4.74 30.53
C GLU A 217 11.90 -5.67 29.50
N VAL A 218 10.59 -5.52 29.27
CA VAL A 218 9.84 -6.30 28.26
C VAL A 218 10.00 -5.66 26.86
N ALA A 219 10.05 -4.34 26.80
CA ALA A 219 10.36 -3.60 25.58
C ALA A 219 11.81 -3.90 25.12
N GLU A 220 12.76 -3.92 26.05
CA GLU A 220 14.17 -4.27 25.78
C GLU A 220 14.35 -5.73 25.36
N ARG A 221 13.55 -6.67 25.89
CA ARG A 221 13.53 -8.07 25.41
C ARG A 221 12.99 -8.17 23.99
N SER A 222 12.01 -7.37 23.61
CA SER A 222 11.52 -7.28 22.23
C SER A 222 12.54 -6.59 21.30
N LEU A 223 13.34 -5.66 21.84
CA LEU A 223 14.48 -5.04 21.16
C LEU A 223 15.71 -5.96 21.14
N SER A 224 15.94 -6.76 22.18
CA SER A 224 17.06 -7.71 22.21
C SER A 224 16.86 -8.87 21.24
N HIS A 225 15.62 -9.21 20.87
CA HIS A 225 15.36 -10.07 19.71
C HIS A 225 15.68 -9.38 18.37
N LYS A 226 15.76 -8.05 18.33
CA LYS A 226 16.29 -7.28 17.18
C LYS A 226 17.78 -6.89 17.31
N LYS A 227 18.37 -6.98 18.50
CA LYS A 227 19.78 -6.62 18.77
C LYS A 227 20.72 -7.80 19.01
N ASN A 228 20.24 -9.03 19.08
CA ASN A 228 21.08 -10.14 18.74
C ASN A 228 21.23 -10.12 17.22
N VAL A 229 22.20 -9.36 16.77
CA VAL A 229 22.87 -9.55 15.49
C VAL A 229 23.70 -10.83 15.58
N ASP A 230 23.05 -11.96 15.76
CA ASP A 230 23.26 -13.07 14.89
C ASP A 230 22.80 -12.56 13.54
N GLU A 231 23.67 -12.52 12.55
CA GLU A 231 23.34 -12.16 11.18
C GLU A 231 22.01 -12.83 10.84
N ASP A 232 20.97 -12.01 10.61
CA ASP A 232 19.64 -12.53 10.27
C ASP A 232 19.83 -13.39 9.03
N LYS A 233 19.88 -14.71 9.23
CA LYS A 233 20.21 -15.70 8.20
C LYS A 233 19.14 -15.76 7.10
N ARG A 234 18.03 -15.00 7.26
CA ARG A 234 17.02 -14.92 6.22
C ARG A 234 17.60 -14.29 4.97
N LYS A 235 17.22 -14.84 3.85
CA LYS A 235 17.58 -14.33 2.53
C LYS A 235 16.96 -12.96 2.28
N LYS A 236 17.69 -12.10 1.57
CA LYS A 236 17.28 -10.73 1.22
C LYS A 236 16.64 -10.72 -0.16
N ILE A 237 15.40 -10.23 -0.24
CA ILE A 237 14.68 -10.05 -1.50
C ILE A 237 14.49 -8.55 -1.76
N LEU A 238 14.95 -8.08 -2.91
CA LEU A 238 14.65 -6.76 -3.42
C LEU A 238 13.38 -6.83 -4.28
N VAL A 239 12.33 -6.16 -3.85
CA VAL A 239 11.08 -6.00 -4.62
C VAL A 239 11.15 -4.69 -5.38
N VAL A 240 10.96 -4.76 -6.69
CA VAL A 240 10.92 -3.61 -7.60
C VAL A 240 9.50 -3.53 -8.16
N GLU A 241 8.72 -2.58 -7.68
CA GLU A 241 7.28 -2.45 -7.96
C GLU A 241 6.87 -0.99 -7.80
N ASP A 242 6.29 -0.36 -8.79
CA ASP A 242 5.89 1.04 -8.76
C ASP A 242 4.57 1.26 -8.01
N ILE A 243 3.72 0.24 -7.95
CA ILE A 243 2.42 0.27 -7.29
C ILE A 243 2.56 -0.25 -5.85
N GLU A 244 2.42 0.65 -4.90
CA GLU A 244 2.59 0.36 -3.48
C GLU A 244 1.66 -0.74 -2.95
N SER A 245 0.40 -0.79 -3.40
CA SER A 245 -0.52 -1.86 -2.98
C SER A 245 -0.01 -3.25 -3.37
N ASN A 246 0.66 -3.38 -4.52
CA ASN A 246 1.27 -4.63 -4.96
C ASN A 246 2.47 -4.99 -4.08
N PHE A 247 3.32 -4.00 -3.76
CA PHE A 247 4.41 -4.19 -2.81
C PHE A 247 3.91 -4.61 -1.43
N VAL A 248 2.90 -3.91 -0.87
CA VAL A 248 2.32 -4.25 0.44
C VAL A 248 1.83 -5.68 0.46
N GLN A 249 1.17 -6.14 -0.60
CA GLN A 249 0.74 -7.52 -0.74
C GLN A 249 1.93 -8.49 -0.71
N LEU A 250 2.97 -8.24 -1.51
CA LEU A 250 4.19 -9.06 -1.54
C LEU A 250 4.89 -9.07 -0.18
N ASN A 251 5.01 -7.91 0.46
CA ASN A 251 5.65 -7.78 1.77
C ASN A 251 4.91 -8.58 2.85
N ILE A 252 3.56 -8.51 2.89
CA ILE A 252 2.76 -9.31 3.81
C ILE A 252 3.00 -10.82 3.63
N LEU A 253 3.16 -11.25 2.40
CA LEU A 253 3.32 -12.65 2.05
C LEU A 253 4.74 -13.19 2.35
N LEU A 254 5.76 -12.35 2.24
CA LEU A 254 7.16 -12.78 2.22
C LEU A 254 7.97 -12.36 3.45
N ASN A 255 7.58 -11.31 4.18
CA ASN A 255 8.39 -10.73 5.27
C ASN A 255 8.62 -11.62 6.49
N LYS A 256 7.85 -12.70 6.62
CA LYS A 256 8.04 -13.70 7.69
C LYS A 256 9.27 -14.58 7.44
N GLU A 257 9.59 -14.86 6.18
CA GLU A 257 10.61 -15.81 5.76
C GLU A 257 11.85 -15.11 5.18
N TYR A 258 11.66 -13.89 4.64
CA TYR A 258 12.68 -13.12 3.95
C TYR A 258 12.83 -11.71 4.52
N ILE A 259 13.99 -11.10 4.33
CA ILE A 259 14.20 -9.66 4.55
C ILE A 259 13.83 -8.96 3.25
N ILE A 260 12.81 -8.11 3.29
CA ILE A 260 12.29 -7.44 2.10
C ILE A 260 12.77 -5.99 2.06
N SER A 261 13.37 -5.59 0.96
CA SER A 261 13.59 -4.19 0.57
C SER A 261 12.76 -3.84 -0.65
N TRP A 262 12.41 -2.57 -0.81
CA TRP A 262 11.53 -2.11 -1.88
C TRP A 262 12.01 -0.83 -2.54
N VAL A 263 11.86 -0.81 -3.85
CA VAL A 263 12.11 0.36 -4.71
C VAL A 263 11.06 0.44 -5.82
N ARG A 264 10.89 1.61 -6.43
CA ARG A 264 9.74 1.91 -7.28
C ARG A 264 10.01 1.91 -8.79
N ASN A 265 11.25 1.81 -9.21
CA ASN A 265 11.62 1.83 -10.62
C ASN A 265 12.97 1.14 -10.85
N GLY A 266 13.28 0.89 -12.12
CA GLY A 266 14.50 0.19 -12.50
C GLY A 266 15.79 0.93 -12.15
N GLN A 267 15.80 2.27 -12.11
CA GLN A 267 16.99 3.03 -11.74
C GLN A 267 17.30 2.89 -10.25
N GLU A 268 16.28 2.93 -9.41
CA GLU A 268 16.43 2.66 -7.98
C GLU A 268 16.83 1.21 -7.72
N ALA A 269 16.33 0.26 -8.52
CA ALA A 269 16.69 -1.15 -8.42
C ALA A 269 18.20 -1.38 -8.59
N ILE A 270 18.81 -0.74 -9.58
CA ILE A 270 20.27 -0.84 -9.82
C ILE A 270 21.04 -0.29 -8.62
N ASN A 271 20.64 0.89 -8.12
CA ASN A 271 21.30 1.54 -6.99
C ASN A 271 21.19 0.69 -5.71
N SER A 272 19.99 0.14 -5.44
CA SER A 272 19.73 -0.72 -4.30
C SER A 272 20.47 -2.06 -4.42
N PHE A 273 20.50 -2.66 -5.60
CA PHE A 273 21.26 -3.88 -5.88
C PHE A 273 22.75 -3.75 -5.51
N ILE A 274 23.39 -2.65 -5.92
CA ILE A 274 24.81 -2.39 -5.63
C ILE A 274 25.03 -2.23 -4.12
N ARG A 275 24.13 -1.52 -3.43
CA ARG A 275 24.23 -1.21 -2.00
C ARG A 275 23.94 -2.39 -1.11
N GLU A 276 22.85 -3.12 -1.39
CA GLU A 276 22.25 -4.09 -0.46
C GLU A 276 22.60 -5.53 -0.77
N LYS A 277 23.04 -5.81 -2.01
CA LYS A 277 23.39 -7.14 -2.51
C LYS A 277 22.33 -8.19 -2.14
N PRO A 278 21.10 -8.06 -2.66
CA PRO A 278 20.02 -9.00 -2.37
C PRO A 278 20.34 -10.40 -2.91
N ASP A 279 19.77 -11.41 -2.27
CA ASP A 279 19.87 -12.81 -2.71
C ASP A 279 18.97 -13.10 -3.92
N LEU A 280 17.88 -12.31 -4.09
CA LEU A 280 16.93 -12.42 -5.19
C LEU A 280 16.25 -11.07 -5.46
N ILE A 281 15.86 -10.84 -6.71
CA ILE A 281 15.12 -9.66 -7.14
C ILE A 281 13.77 -10.10 -7.72
N LEU A 282 12.66 -9.56 -7.18
CA LEU A 282 11.35 -9.59 -7.81
C LEU A 282 11.18 -8.28 -8.60
N MET A 283 11.12 -8.37 -9.92
CA MET A 283 11.18 -7.24 -10.84
C MET A 283 9.86 -7.08 -11.59
N ASP A 284 9.11 -6.01 -11.33
CA ASP A 284 8.03 -5.66 -12.25
C ASP A 284 8.62 -5.21 -13.60
N ILE A 285 7.96 -5.58 -14.68
CA ILE A 285 8.41 -5.24 -16.03
C ILE A 285 7.98 -3.82 -16.40
N ARG A 286 6.76 -3.41 -16.07
CA ARG A 286 6.19 -2.13 -16.47
C ARG A 286 6.27 -1.10 -15.35
N MET A 287 7.27 -0.25 -15.40
CA MET A 287 7.49 0.81 -14.41
C MET A 287 7.92 2.11 -15.07
N PRO A 288 7.63 3.28 -14.45
CA PRO A 288 8.08 4.58 -14.94
C PRO A 288 9.61 4.74 -14.81
N ILE A 289 10.18 5.73 -15.49
CA ILE A 289 11.60 6.16 -15.47
C ILE A 289 12.51 5.14 -16.16
N MET A 290 12.55 3.90 -15.68
CA MET A 290 13.28 2.78 -16.25
C MET A 290 12.47 1.50 -16.01
N ASP A 291 12.13 0.81 -17.08
CA ASP A 291 11.40 -0.45 -17.02
C ASP A 291 12.25 -1.62 -16.49
N GLY A 292 11.57 -2.72 -16.14
CA GLY A 292 12.23 -3.88 -15.54
C GLY A 292 13.15 -4.63 -16.51
N ILE A 293 12.91 -4.57 -17.83
CA ILE A 293 13.77 -5.17 -18.85
C ILE A 293 15.11 -4.43 -18.89
N GLN A 294 15.08 -3.11 -19.05
CA GLN A 294 16.27 -2.27 -19.03
C GLN A 294 17.04 -2.37 -17.72
N ALA A 295 16.35 -2.44 -16.60
CA ALA A 295 16.97 -2.63 -15.30
C ALA A 295 17.67 -3.99 -15.19
N THR A 296 17.03 -5.05 -15.67
CA THR A 296 17.59 -6.41 -15.71
C THR A 296 18.84 -6.45 -16.56
N GLU A 297 18.82 -5.92 -17.77
CA GLU A 297 20.01 -5.85 -18.65
C GLU A 297 21.18 -5.15 -17.96
N LYS A 298 20.93 -4.00 -17.30
CA LYS A 298 21.97 -3.27 -16.55
C LYS A 298 22.47 -4.05 -15.34
N ILE A 299 21.59 -4.70 -14.57
CA ILE A 299 22.00 -5.54 -13.45
C ILE A 299 22.84 -6.71 -13.95
N ARG A 300 22.54 -7.28 -15.10
CA ARG A 300 23.32 -8.37 -15.72
C ARG A 300 24.73 -7.94 -16.15
N THR A 301 24.97 -6.66 -16.43
CA THR A 301 26.35 -6.17 -16.64
C THR A 301 27.16 -6.14 -15.33
N ILE A 302 26.48 -6.14 -14.15
CA ILE A 302 27.12 -6.10 -12.82
C ILE A 302 27.17 -7.49 -12.19
N SER A 303 26.11 -8.29 -12.33
CA SER A 303 26.01 -9.64 -11.76
C SER A 303 25.29 -10.59 -12.72
N LEU A 304 25.97 -11.68 -13.06
CA LEU A 304 25.39 -12.75 -13.86
C LEU A 304 24.63 -13.79 -13.01
N THR A 305 24.79 -13.74 -11.69
CA THR A 305 24.36 -14.84 -10.80
C THR A 305 23.14 -14.52 -9.94
N VAL A 306 22.86 -13.23 -9.61
CA VAL A 306 21.70 -12.92 -8.80
C VAL A 306 20.41 -13.37 -9.49
N PRO A 307 19.54 -14.16 -8.85
CA PRO A 307 18.27 -14.53 -9.44
C PRO A 307 17.37 -13.31 -9.60
N ILE A 308 16.81 -13.14 -10.81
CA ILE A 308 15.81 -12.09 -11.12
C ILE A 308 14.57 -12.78 -11.63
N ILE A 309 13.48 -12.65 -10.89
CA ILE A 309 12.16 -13.15 -11.26
C ILE A 309 11.31 -11.97 -11.74
N ALA A 310 10.96 -11.97 -13.02
CA ALA A 310 10.05 -10.97 -13.56
C ALA A 310 8.63 -11.22 -13.08
N VAL A 311 7.93 -10.17 -12.66
CA VAL A 311 6.53 -10.20 -12.24
C VAL A 311 5.75 -9.25 -13.15
N THR A 312 4.85 -9.75 -14.00
CA THR A 312 4.20 -8.94 -15.02
C THR A 312 2.69 -9.13 -15.05
N ALA A 313 1.95 -8.05 -15.32
CA ALA A 313 0.51 -8.11 -15.55
C ALA A 313 0.15 -8.72 -16.93
N TYR A 314 1.11 -8.78 -17.84
CA TYR A 314 0.88 -9.23 -19.21
C TYR A 314 1.44 -10.64 -19.43
N ALA A 315 0.52 -11.59 -19.67
CA ALA A 315 0.87 -12.98 -19.92
C ALA A 315 1.23 -13.25 -21.41
N PHE A 316 1.44 -12.19 -22.23
CA PHE A 316 1.75 -12.37 -23.64
C PHE A 316 3.14 -13.02 -23.82
N TYR A 317 3.17 -14.02 -24.68
CA TYR A 317 4.38 -14.80 -24.99
C TYR A 317 5.59 -13.91 -25.35
N THR A 318 5.36 -12.80 -26.06
CA THR A 318 6.38 -11.85 -26.47
C THR A 318 7.08 -11.16 -25.29
N GLU A 319 6.36 -10.71 -24.27
CA GLU A 319 6.96 -10.04 -23.09
C GLU A 319 7.70 -11.01 -22.18
N GLN A 320 7.19 -12.24 -22.05
CA GLN A 320 7.89 -13.28 -21.32
C GLN A 320 9.24 -13.61 -22.00
N GLN A 321 9.25 -13.70 -23.32
CA GLN A 321 10.48 -13.92 -24.10
C GLN A 321 11.48 -12.76 -23.94
N GLN A 322 11.01 -11.52 -23.95
CA GLN A 322 11.85 -10.35 -23.75
C GLN A 322 12.47 -10.34 -22.34
N ALA A 323 11.70 -10.66 -21.31
CA ALA A 323 12.22 -10.74 -19.93
C ALA A 323 13.31 -11.82 -19.79
N ILE A 324 13.12 -13.00 -20.38
CA ILE A 324 14.13 -14.06 -20.36
C ILE A 324 15.35 -13.66 -21.18
N GLN A 325 15.19 -13.04 -22.35
CA GLN A 325 16.30 -12.55 -23.18
C GLN A 325 17.11 -11.46 -22.48
N ALA A 326 16.46 -10.59 -21.71
CA ALA A 326 17.12 -9.58 -20.87
C ALA A 326 17.92 -10.18 -19.71
N GLY A 327 17.68 -11.47 -19.39
CA GLY A 327 18.41 -12.19 -18.35
C GLY A 327 17.62 -12.49 -17.09
N CYS A 328 16.28 -12.37 -17.10
CA CYS A 328 15.46 -12.89 -16.00
C CYS A 328 15.55 -14.42 -15.95
N ASN A 329 15.56 -14.96 -14.73
CA ASN A 329 15.62 -16.39 -14.49
C ASN A 329 14.26 -17.08 -14.59
N ALA A 330 13.19 -16.34 -14.25
CA ALA A 330 11.82 -16.81 -14.36
C ALA A 330 10.87 -15.64 -14.61
N VAL A 331 9.66 -15.96 -15.04
CA VAL A 331 8.55 -14.98 -15.22
C VAL A 331 7.30 -15.50 -14.53
N ILE A 332 6.68 -14.64 -13.71
CA ILE A 332 5.42 -14.89 -13.04
C ILE A 332 4.40 -13.87 -13.54
N SER A 333 3.28 -14.34 -14.08
CA SER A 333 2.18 -13.47 -14.51
C SER A 333 1.24 -13.14 -13.37
N LYS A 334 0.86 -11.87 -13.23
CA LYS A 334 -0.23 -11.42 -12.34
C LYS A 334 -1.59 -11.75 -13.02
N PRO A 335 -2.62 -12.23 -12.27
CA PRO A 335 -2.57 -12.60 -10.85
C PRO A 335 -1.88 -13.97 -10.63
N TYR A 336 -1.11 -14.07 -9.56
CA TYR A 336 -0.43 -15.30 -9.16
C TYR A 336 -0.93 -15.82 -7.80
N SER A 337 -0.85 -17.13 -7.58
CA SER A 337 -1.09 -17.72 -6.26
C SER A 337 0.15 -17.56 -5.37
N LEU A 338 -0.09 -17.47 -4.05
CA LEU A 338 1.00 -17.43 -3.06
C LEU A 338 1.93 -18.63 -3.17
N GLU A 339 1.35 -19.83 -3.34
CA GLU A 339 2.08 -21.09 -3.49
C GLU A 339 3.07 -21.01 -4.66
N ARG A 340 2.59 -20.63 -5.85
CA ARG A 340 3.43 -20.49 -7.04
C ARG A 340 4.55 -19.48 -6.87
N LEU A 341 4.28 -18.33 -6.22
CA LEU A 341 5.31 -17.33 -5.95
C LEU A 341 6.39 -17.89 -5.03
N LYS A 342 6.00 -18.52 -3.91
CA LYS A 342 6.93 -19.12 -2.95
C LYS A 342 7.73 -20.24 -3.57
N GLU A 343 7.11 -21.20 -4.22
CA GLU A 343 7.79 -22.30 -4.93
C GLU A 343 8.84 -21.76 -5.90
N THR A 344 8.50 -20.69 -6.65
CA THR A 344 9.46 -20.10 -7.58
C THR A 344 10.63 -19.44 -6.82
N ILE A 345 10.39 -18.68 -5.74
CA ILE A 345 11.46 -18.08 -4.93
C ILE A 345 12.36 -19.16 -4.32
N GLU A 346 11.77 -20.17 -3.70
CA GLU A 346 12.49 -21.28 -3.06
C GLU A 346 13.36 -22.07 -4.05
N SER A 347 12.93 -22.21 -5.29
CA SER A 347 13.72 -22.88 -6.32
C SER A 347 15.04 -22.18 -6.65
N TYR A 348 15.20 -20.89 -6.30
CA TYR A 348 16.41 -20.10 -6.57
C TYR A 348 17.22 -19.78 -5.32
N ILE A 349 16.59 -19.65 -4.15
CA ILE A 349 17.28 -19.23 -2.91
C ILE A 349 16.92 -20.08 -1.67
N GLY A 350 16.12 -21.13 -1.85
CA GLY A 350 15.78 -22.11 -0.81
C GLY A 350 16.94 -22.99 -0.36
#